data_37d5e2f4ae23235d767b61b63941ff2c
#
_entry.id   37d5e2f4ae23235d767b61b63941ff2c
#
_cell.length_a   1.000
_cell.length_b   1.000
_cell.length_c   1.000
_cell.angle_alpha   90.00
_cell.angle_beta   90.00
_cell.angle_gamma   90.00
#
_symmetry.space_group_name_H-M   'P 1'
#
loop_
_entity.id
_entity.type
_entity.pdbx_description
1 polymer ?
#
loop_
_entity_poly.entity_id
_entity_poly.type
_entity_poly.pdbx_seq_one_letter_code
_entity_poly.pdbx_strand_id
1 'polypeptide(L)'
;MGLFFIFRFYQIFFWSNTIFENKNSFVFIDRDDNIDSLTIELKSLLKSTDDFILAAEKKGYNKRILPGKYRIKKGMGNNEIINTLRSQRLTTTVVFNNQERIEDLVGRISIQIEADSLELLNAFQDPVFLSENGFTKVDALTMYLPNSYDVFWDITPQDFRKRMLDYHNLFWSEKRMDKAKDLNLSTKDVYILASILQKETIQTEEQNRIAGVYLNRLKIGMKLQADPTVIFALKKESDDFQRIIKRVLYKDLRTKSPYNTYRHKGLPPGPITMPDLSAIDAVLDYEKHNYLYFVASTTNPGYHLFAKNLREHNKNKKVYTSWLRKQNIYR
;
A
#
# COMPACT_ATOMS: atom_id res chain seq x y z
N MET A 1 6.09 17.90 60.29
CA MET A 1 5.66 16.72 59.50
C MET A 1 4.87 17.14 58.25
N GLY A 2 3.85 18.03 58.30
CA GLY A 2 3.05 18.45 57.16
C GLY A 2 3.79 19.09 55.97
N LEU A 3 4.77 19.98 56.25
CA LEU A 3 5.58 20.66 55.21
C LEU A 3 6.40 19.64 54.35
N PHE A 4 6.92 18.60 54.99
CA PHE A 4 7.65 17.52 54.28
C PHE A 4 6.77 16.77 53.29
N PHE A 5 5.55 16.43 53.69
CA PHE A 5 4.58 15.74 52.80
C PHE A 5 4.15 16.63 51.63
N ILE A 6 3.94 17.92 51.83
CA ILE A 6 3.61 18.90 50.78
C ILE A 6 4.78 19.02 49.81
N PHE A 7 6.01 19.12 50.34
CA PHE A 7 7.21 19.23 49.51
C PHE A 7 7.43 17.94 48.67
N ARG A 8 7.27 16.75 49.26
CA ARG A 8 7.41 15.48 48.55
C ARG A 8 6.31 15.30 47.48
N PHE A 9 5.06 15.70 47.82
CA PHE A 9 3.97 15.74 46.83
C PHE A 9 4.32 16.63 45.66
N TYR A 10 4.81 17.84 45.92
CA TYR A 10 5.22 18.76 44.87
C TYR A 10 6.34 18.19 43.99
N GLN A 11 7.34 17.54 44.60
CA GLN A 11 8.41 16.86 43.86
C GLN A 11 7.85 15.78 42.93
N ILE A 12 7.01 14.88 43.42
CA ILE A 12 6.43 13.77 42.65
C ILE A 12 5.63 14.28 41.43
N PHE A 13 4.88 15.35 41.59
CA PHE A 13 3.98 15.80 40.52
C PHE A 13 4.64 16.77 39.54
N PHE A 14 5.48 17.68 39.99
CA PHE A 14 5.88 18.83 39.21
C PHE A 14 7.38 18.91 38.87
N TRP A 15 8.24 18.19 39.60
CA TRP A 15 9.64 18.14 39.19
C TRP A 15 9.82 17.29 37.97
N SER A 16 10.81 17.71 37.11
CA SER A 16 11.16 16.99 35.89
C SER A 16 11.51 15.52 36.19
N ASN A 17 10.75 14.60 35.57
CA ASN A 17 10.97 13.17 35.70
C ASN A 17 11.53 12.52 34.42
N THR A 18 11.92 13.29 33.42
CA THR A 18 12.49 12.77 32.16
C THR A 18 14.01 12.66 32.22
N ILE A 19 14.61 11.60 31.59
CA ILE A 19 16.06 11.36 31.56
C ILE A 19 16.71 11.49 30.19
N PHE A 20 15.94 11.53 29.09
CA PHE A 20 16.48 11.61 27.74
C PHE A 20 16.98 13.01 27.38
N GLU A 21 18.01 13.06 26.51
CA GLU A 21 18.66 14.31 26.09
C GLU A 21 17.95 15.02 24.93
N ASN A 22 17.28 14.30 24.07
CA ASN A 22 16.54 14.85 22.93
C ASN A 22 15.39 15.74 23.40
N LYS A 23 14.99 16.70 22.57
CA LYS A 23 13.87 17.60 22.87
C LYS A 23 12.54 16.85 23.13
N ASN A 24 12.33 15.74 22.44
CA ASN A 24 11.14 14.90 22.54
C ASN A 24 11.53 13.43 22.51
N SER A 25 10.71 12.59 23.15
CA SER A 25 10.66 11.14 22.97
C SER A 25 9.22 10.72 22.74
N PHE A 26 9.01 9.52 22.17
CA PHE A 26 7.69 8.98 21.91
C PHE A 26 7.44 7.74 22.75
N VAL A 27 6.21 7.60 23.22
CA VAL A 27 5.69 6.41 23.90
C VAL A 27 4.58 5.85 23.02
N PHE A 28 4.58 4.54 22.86
CA PHE A 28 3.56 3.77 22.18
C PHE A 28 2.85 2.93 23.24
N ILE A 29 1.55 3.07 23.35
CA ILE A 29 0.72 2.36 24.34
C ILE A 29 -0.20 1.46 23.56
N ASP A 30 -0.08 0.16 23.75
CA ASP A 30 -0.88 -0.86 23.09
C ASP A 30 -2.31 -0.89 23.65
N ARG A 31 -3.25 -1.44 22.88
CA ARG A 31 -4.67 -1.51 23.27
C ARG A 31 -4.90 -2.37 24.50
N ASP A 32 -4.04 -3.32 24.78
CA ASP A 32 -4.08 -4.23 25.94
C ASP A 32 -3.17 -3.82 27.09
N ASP A 33 -2.47 -2.66 26.96
CA ASP A 33 -1.61 -2.16 28.02
C ASP A 33 -2.36 -1.80 29.30
N ASN A 34 -1.73 -2.15 30.40
CA ASN A 34 -2.08 -1.73 31.76
C ASN A 34 -0.99 -0.84 32.35
N ILE A 35 -1.11 -0.46 33.64
CA ILE A 35 -0.13 0.44 34.28
C ILE A 35 1.25 -0.22 34.40
N ASP A 36 1.31 -1.54 34.55
CA ASP A 36 2.58 -2.26 34.72
C ASP A 36 3.34 -2.32 33.39
N SER A 37 2.68 -2.70 32.29
CA SER A 37 3.28 -2.70 30.95
C SER A 37 3.68 -1.31 30.52
N LEU A 38 2.82 -0.30 30.69
CA LEU A 38 3.16 1.10 30.42
C LEU A 38 4.39 1.56 31.24
N THR A 39 4.53 1.11 32.49
CA THR A 39 5.67 1.46 33.33
C THR A 39 6.98 0.87 32.77
N ILE A 40 6.92 -0.33 32.18
CA ILE A 40 8.07 -0.94 31.51
C ILE A 40 8.51 -0.09 30.32
N GLU A 41 7.56 0.34 29.47
CA GLU A 41 7.83 1.23 28.34
C GLU A 41 8.43 2.59 28.78
N LEU A 42 7.91 3.15 29.86
CA LEU A 42 8.39 4.43 30.40
C LEU A 42 9.73 4.34 31.11
N LYS A 43 10.22 3.15 31.48
CA LYS A 43 11.44 2.97 32.28
C LYS A 43 12.69 3.60 31.65
N SER A 44 12.80 3.56 30.33
CA SER A 44 13.90 4.18 29.59
C SER A 44 13.80 5.69 29.45
N LEU A 45 12.65 6.28 29.78
CA LEU A 45 12.35 7.69 29.59
C LEU A 45 12.28 8.48 30.90
N LEU A 46 12.05 7.81 32.03
CA LEU A 46 11.81 8.45 33.33
C LEU A 46 12.96 8.22 34.33
N LYS A 47 13.20 9.21 35.19
CA LYS A 47 14.13 9.13 36.32
C LYS A 47 13.60 8.18 37.41
N SER A 48 12.28 8.23 37.65
CA SER A 48 11.59 7.43 38.67
C SER A 48 10.23 6.98 38.13
N THR A 49 10.11 5.68 37.85
CA THR A 49 8.84 5.05 37.51
C THR A 49 7.92 4.93 38.71
N ASP A 50 8.47 4.78 39.94
CA ASP A 50 7.67 4.71 41.16
C ASP A 50 6.94 6.02 41.43
N ASP A 51 7.61 7.16 41.25
CA ASP A 51 6.97 8.47 41.36
C ASP A 51 5.89 8.69 40.27
N PHE A 52 6.10 8.12 39.07
CA PHE A 52 5.07 8.16 38.00
C PHE A 52 3.85 7.30 38.40
N ILE A 53 4.05 6.08 38.88
CA ILE A 53 2.96 5.19 39.33
C ILE A 53 2.14 5.89 40.40
N LEU A 54 2.82 6.40 41.46
CA LEU A 54 2.14 7.09 42.56
C LEU A 54 1.33 8.32 42.05
N ALA A 55 1.86 9.11 41.13
CA ALA A 55 1.14 10.22 40.51
C ALA A 55 -0.04 9.74 39.66
N ALA A 56 0.15 8.65 38.88
CA ALA A 56 -0.91 8.04 38.07
C ALA A 56 -2.08 7.52 38.91
N GLU A 57 -1.79 6.85 40.02
CA GLU A 57 -2.80 6.39 40.97
C GLU A 57 -3.59 7.56 41.58
N LYS A 58 -2.88 8.58 42.09
CA LYS A 58 -3.53 9.77 42.67
C LYS A 58 -4.39 10.51 41.68
N LYS A 59 -4.01 10.52 40.41
CA LYS A 59 -4.83 11.08 39.31
C LYS A 59 -5.86 10.12 38.76
N GLY A 60 -5.92 8.84 39.21
CA GLY A 60 -6.81 7.80 38.69
C GLY A 60 -6.52 7.44 37.24
N TYR A 61 -5.30 7.66 36.75
CA TYR A 61 -4.90 7.31 35.37
C TYR A 61 -4.70 5.81 35.20
N ASN A 62 -4.25 5.12 36.25
CA ASN A 62 -4.10 3.66 36.31
C ASN A 62 -5.41 2.88 36.06
N LYS A 63 -6.57 3.52 36.22
CA LYS A 63 -7.90 2.90 35.99
C LYS A 63 -8.29 2.91 34.50
N ARG A 64 -7.66 3.75 33.68
CA ARG A 64 -7.96 3.88 32.26
C ARG A 64 -6.73 4.36 31.52
N ILE A 65 -5.93 3.43 31.05
CA ILE A 65 -4.83 3.68 30.14
C ILE A 65 -5.44 3.88 28.75
N LEU A 66 -5.01 4.89 28.02
CA LEU A 66 -5.48 5.19 26.67
C LEU A 66 -4.42 4.78 25.66
N PRO A 67 -4.72 3.85 24.75
CA PRO A 67 -3.77 3.42 23.73
C PRO A 67 -3.45 4.55 22.75
N GLY A 68 -2.29 4.43 22.11
CA GLY A 68 -1.86 5.35 21.07
C GLY A 68 -0.41 5.79 21.16
N LYS A 69 -0.05 6.69 20.28
CA LYS A 69 1.29 7.33 20.23
C LYS A 69 1.24 8.68 20.92
N TYR A 70 2.18 8.91 21.85
CA TYR A 70 2.27 10.14 22.63
C TYR A 70 3.67 10.72 22.59
N ARG A 71 3.76 12.06 22.70
CA ARG A 71 5.03 12.79 22.73
C ARG A 71 5.32 13.25 24.13
N ILE A 72 6.38 12.75 24.75
CA ILE A 72 6.92 13.24 26.02
C ILE A 72 8.02 14.24 25.68
N LYS A 73 7.96 15.44 26.27
CA LYS A 73 8.98 16.49 26.09
C LYS A 73 10.01 16.41 27.22
N LYS A 74 11.26 16.72 26.90
CA LYS A 74 12.31 16.87 27.91
C LYS A 74 11.88 17.90 28.98
N GLY A 75 12.08 17.56 30.25
CA GLY A 75 11.75 18.42 31.36
C GLY A 75 10.35 18.22 31.95
N MET A 76 9.48 17.43 31.35
CA MET A 76 8.14 17.19 31.88
C MET A 76 8.17 16.53 33.26
N GLY A 77 7.32 17.01 34.18
CA GLY A 77 6.97 16.33 35.43
C GLY A 77 5.83 15.32 35.23
N ASN A 78 5.58 14.48 36.24
CA ASN A 78 4.57 13.42 36.10
C ASN A 78 3.17 13.96 35.84
N ASN A 79 2.82 15.12 36.37
CA ASN A 79 1.54 15.76 36.09
C ASN A 79 1.35 16.07 34.60
N GLU A 80 2.37 16.62 33.94
CA GLU A 80 2.34 16.94 32.53
C GLU A 80 2.34 15.66 31.65
N ILE A 81 3.16 14.66 32.04
CA ILE A 81 3.22 13.35 31.36
C ILE A 81 1.83 12.72 31.36
N ILE A 82 1.20 12.59 32.53
CA ILE A 82 -0.13 11.97 32.66
C ILE A 82 -1.20 12.77 31.87
N ASN A 83 -1.15 14.09 31.89
CA ASN A 83 -2.09 14.90 31.11
C ASN A 83 -1.87 14.68 29.59
N THR A 84 -0.61 14.56 29.16
CA THR A 84 -0.26 14.24 27.77
C THR A 84 -0.83 12.90 27.37
N LEU A 85 -0.61 11.84 28.17
CA LEU A 85 -1.10 10.50 27.94
C LEU A 85 -2.65 10.40 27.96
N ARG A 86 -3.33 11.33 28.58
CA ARG A 86 -4.80 11.39 28.60
C ARG A 86 -5.45 12.05 27.39
N SER A 87 -4.77 12.99 26.76
CA SER A 87 -5.46 13.90 25.83
C SER A 87 -4.68 14.28 24.58
N GLN A 88 -3.38 13.95 24.49
CA GLN A 88 -2.54 14.42 23.38
C GLN A 88 -2.07 13.25 22.49
N ARG A 89 -3.01 12.36 22.15
CA ARG A 89 -2.79 11.26 21.21
C ARG A 89 -2.41 11.81 19.83
N LEU A 90 -1.35 11.26 19.26
CA LEU A 90 -0.81 11.67 17.95
C LEU A 90 -1.21 10.71 16.85
N THR A 91 -1.34 11.25 15.65
CA THR A 91 -1.41 10.43 14.44
C THR A 91 -0.02 9.94 14.03
N THR A 92 0.02 8.88 13.25
CA THR A 92 1.18 8.41 12.49
C THR A 92 0.81 8.39 11.01
N THR A 93 1.78 8.66 10.15
CA THR A 93 1.58 8.59 8.70
C THR A 93 1.97 7.19 8.22
N VAL A 94 0.98 6.39 7.85
CA VAL A 94 1.20 5.08 7.23
C VAL A 94 1.43 5.28 5.75
N VAL A 95 2.57 4.77 5.25
CA VAL A 95 2.96 4.90 3.85
C VAL A 95 3.11 3.52 3.23
N PHE A 96 2.41 3.28 2.14
CA PHE A 96 2.64 2.11 1.31
C PHE A 96 2.61 2.46 -0.19
N ASN A 97 3.50 1.82 -0.91
CA ASN A 97 3.62 1.87 -2.36
C ASN A 97 2.99 0.62 -3.00
N ASN A 98 3.27 0.41 -4.28
CA ASN A 98 2.77 -0.73 -5.05
C ASN A 98 3.13 -2.07 -4.41
N GLN A 99 2.12 -2.86 -4.08
CA GLN A 99 2.25 -4.21 -3.57
C GLN A 99 1.63 -5.20 -4.57
N GLU A 100 2.14 -6.43 -4.66
CA GLU A 100 1.60 -7.43 -5.60
C GLU A 100 0.42 -8.20 -4.98
N ARG A 101 0.36 -8.30 -3.64
CA ARG A 101 -0.68 -9.05 -2.91
C ARG A 101 -1.14 -8.30 -1.67
N ILE A 102 -2.29 -8.74 -1.13
CA ILE A 102 -2.78 -8.29 0.18
C ILE A 102 -1.79 -8.65 1.30
N GLU A 103 -1.16 -9.83 1.24
CA GLU A 103 -0.17 -10.29 2.21
C GLU A 103 1.04 -9.35 2.28
N ASP A 104 1.52 -8.87 1.14
CA ASP A 104 2.62 -7.90 1.08
C ASP A 104 2.19 -6.53 1.63
N LEU A 105 0.94 -6.12 1.33
CA LEU A 105 0.37 -4.87 1.83
C LEU A 105 0.23 -4.87 3.35
N VAL A 106 -0.35 -5.91 3.94
CA VAL A 106 -0.51 -5.98 5.40
C VAL A 106 0.83 -6.05 6.13
N GLY A 107 1.82 -6.76 5.56
CA GLY A 107 3.18 -6.77 6.09
C GLY A 107 3.82 -5.38 6.07
N ARG A 108 3.55 -4.58 5.04
CA ARG A 108 4.04 -3.19 4.96
C ARG A 108 3.33 -2.25 5.93
N ILE A 109 2.06 -2.48 6.21
CA ILE A 109 1.28 -1.64 7.15
C ILE A 109 1.62 -1.99 8.60
N SER A 110 1.72 -3.29 8.94
CA SER A 110 1.91 -3.77 10.32
C SER A 110 3.17 -3.24 11.01
N ILE A 111 4.22 -2.92 10.25
CA ILE A 111 5.44 -2.31 10.82
C ILE A 111 5.29 -0.81 11.14
N GLN A 112 4.14 -0.20 10.89
CA GLN A 112 3.90 1.24 11.05
C GLN A 112 2.77 1.57 12.04
N ILE A 113 1.96 0.58 12.41
CA ILE A 113 0.86 0.71 13.38
C ILE A 113 0.92 -0.45 14.39
N GLU A 114 0.08 -0.41 15.41
CA GLU A 114 0.02 -1.43 16.46
C GLU A 114 -0.43 -2.80 15.94
N ALA A 115 -1.44 -2.81 15.06
CA ALA A 115 -2.03 -4.04 14.55
C ALA A 115 -1.02 -4.90 13.79
N ASP A 116 -0.97 -6.19 14.10
CA ASP A 116 -0.10 -7.13 13.42
C ASP A 116 -0.57 -7.51 12.01
N SER A 117 0.30 -8.21 11.26
CA SER A 117 -0.01 -8.59 9.88
C SER A 117 -1.15 -9.61 9.77
N LEU A 118 -1.34 -10.47 10.76
CA LEU A 118 -2.40 -11.49 10.75
C LEU A 118 -3.77 -10.86 11.05
N GLU A 119 -3.83 -9.96 12.02
CA GLU A 119 -5.04 -9.17 12.32
C GLU A 119 -5.50 -8.37 11.11
N LEU A 120 -4.54 -7.67 10.45
CA LEU A 120 -4.80 -6.91 9.23
C LEU A 120 -5.26 -7.83 8.09
N LEU A 121 -4.59 -8.97 7.89
CA LEU A 121 -4.95 -9.92 6.83
C LEU A 121 -6.38 -10.45 7.01
N ASN A 122 -6.72 -10.86 8.23
CA ASN A 122 -8.07 -11.32 8.56
C ASN A 122 -9.13 -10.25 8.29
N ALA A 123 -8.85 -9.01 8.67
CA ALA A 123 -9.76 -7.90 8.40
C ALA A 123 -9.88 -7.60 6.89
N PHE A 124 -8.76 -7.57 6.15
CA PHE A 124 -8.74 -7.21 4.72
C PHE A 124 -9.35 -8.28 3.82
N GLN A 125 -9.33 -9.53 4.27
CA GLN A 125 -9.91 -10.67 3.55
C GLN A 125 -11.26 -11.15 4.14
N ASP A 126 -11.86 -10.41 5.05
CA ASP A 126 -13.15 -10.72 5.64
C ASP A 126 -14.23 -10.85 4.53
N PRO A 127 -14.79 -12.03 4.31
CA PRO A 127 -15.69 -12.28 3.17
C PRO A 127 -17.00 -11.51 3.26
N VAL A 128 -17.49 -11.24 4.49
CA VAL A 128 -18.73 -10.48 4.71
C VAL A 128 -18.52 -9.05 4.26
N PHE A 129 -17.48 -8.39 4.80
CA PHE A 129 -17.14 -7.02 4.43
C PHE A 129 -16.88 -6.87 2.93
N LEU A 130 -16.10 -7.80 2.34
CA LEU A 130 -15.79 -7.75 0.91
C LEU A 130 -17.05 -7.84 0.06
N SER A 131 -17.96 -8.80 0.38
CA SER A 131 -19.19 -8.97 -0.40
C SER A 131 -20.15 -7.80 -0.26
N GLU A 132 -20.31 -7.25 0.94
CA GLU A 132 -21.17 -6.07 1.19
C GLU A 132 -20.70 -4.83 0.43
N ASN A 133 -19.39 -4.72 0.16
CA ASN A 133 -18.80 -3.60 -0.56
C ASN A 133 -18.47 -3.95 -2.03
N GLY A 134 -18.98 -5.08 -2.52
CA GLY A 134 -18.86 -5.47 -3.92
C GLY A 134 -17.49 -6.03 -4.31
N PHE A 135 -16.66 -6.46 -3.35
CA PHE A 135 -15.34 -7.07 -3.60
C PHE A 135 -15.35 -8.57 -3.37
N THR A 136 -14.31 -9.22 -3.88
CA THR A 136 -13.97 -10.62 -3.64
C THR A 136 -12.51 -10.71 -3.18
N LYS A 137 -12.07 -11.87 -2.65
CA LYS A 137 -10.64 -12.07 -2.33
C LYS A 137 -9.71 -11.86 -3.53
N VAL A 138 -10.19 -12.11 -4.75
CA VAL A 138 -9.39 -12.02 -5.97
C VAL A 138 -9.14 -10.56 -6.36
N ASP A 139 -10.10 -9.69 -6.15
CA ASP A 139 -10.05 -8.28 -6.52
C ASP A 139 -9.94 -7.31 -5.30
N ALA A 140 -9.86 -7.84 -4.08
CA ALA A 140 -9.78 -7.05 -2.85
C ALA A 140 -8.65 -5.99 -2.87
N LEU A 141 -7.53 -6.29 -3.53
CA LEU A 141 -6.42 -5.35 -3.67
C LEU A 141 -6.82 -4.06 -4.39
N THR A 142 -7.88 -4.09 -5.22
CA THR A 142 -8.37 -2.91 -5.96
C THR A 142 -8.96 -1.83 -5.05
N MET A 143 -9.30 -2.17 -3.80
CA MET A 143 -9.78 -1.22 -2.81
C MET A 143 -8.66 -0.31 -2.28
N TYR A 144 -7.42 -0.76 -2.33
CA TYR A 144 -6.28 -0.06 -1.74
C TYR A 144 -5.53 0.76 -2.79
N LEU A 145 -5.21 2.00 -2.46
CA LEU A 145 -4.51 2.94 -3.34
C LEU A 145 -3.15 3.30 -2.72
N PRO A 146 -2.04 3.22 -3.45
CA PRO A 146 -0.74 3.65 -2.94
C PRO A 146 -0.78 5.14 -2.56
N ASN A 147 -0.52 5.44 -1.29
CA ASN A 147 -0.45 6.82 -0.78
C ASN A 147 0.12 6.85 0.64
N SER A 148 0.07 8.04 1.24
CA SER A 148 0.34 8.31 2.65
C SER A 148 -0.96 8.61 3.37
N TYR A 149 -1.21 7.95 4.51
CA TYR A 149 -2.45 8.03 5.25
C TYR A 149 -2.19 8.36 6.72
N ASP A 150 -2.73 9.48 7.20
CA ASP A 150 -2.65 9.83 8.61
C ASP A 150 -3.72 9.08 9.40
N VAL A 151 -3.29 8.23 10.31
CA VAL A 151 -4.14 7.42 11.18
C VAL A 151 -3.62 7.49 12.61
N PHE A 152 -4.43 7.12 13.59
CA PHE A 152 -3.90 6.85 14.92
C PHE A 152 -3.10 5.55 14.89
N TRP A 153 -2.00 5.51 15.65
CA TRP A 153 -1.10 4.35 15.66
C TRP A 153 -1.81 3.05 16.12
N ASP A 154 -2.74 3.17 17.05
CA ASP A 154 -3.57 2.10 17.62
C ASP A 154 -4.90 1.89 16.85
N ILE A 155 -4.98 2.32 15.58
CA ILE A 155 -6.17 2.10 14.75
C ILE A 155 -6.46 0.60 14.62
N THR A 156 -7.72 0.19 14.82
CA THR A 156 -8.10 -1.21 14.63
C THR A 156 -7.99 -1.64 13.16
N PRO A 157 -7.69 -2.91 12.86
CA PRO A 157 -7.68 -3.41 11.48
C PRO A 157 -8.97 -3.11 10.71
N GLN A 158 -10.13 -3.19 11.39
CA GLN A 158 -11.44 -2.92 10.81
C GLN A 158 -11.62 -1.44 10.46
N ASP A 159 -11.19 -0.55 11.35
CA ASP A 159 -11.29 0.89 11.11
C ASP A 159 -10.29 1.32 10.03
N PHE A 160 -9.09 0.73 10.01
CA PHE A 160 -8.12 0.97 8.95
C PHE A 160 -8.69 0.56 7.58
N ARG A 161 -9.22 -0.67 7.47
CA ARG A 161 -9.87 -1.17 6.26
C ARG A 161 -11.02 -0.27 5.81
N LYS A 162 -11.90 0.12 6.75
CA LYS A 162 -13.01 1.05 6.45
C LYS A 162 -12.49 2.38 5.92
N ARG A 163 -11.45 2.93 6.53
CA ARG A 163 -10.84 4.17 6.08
C ARG A 163 -10.26 4.04 4.67
N MET A 164 -9.65 2.90 4.32
CA MET A 164 -9.18 2.64 2.95
C MET A 164 -10.35 2.58 1.95
N LEU A 165 -11.47 1.98 2.32
CA LEU A 165 -12.68 1.99 1.52
C LEU A 165 -13.22 3.41 1.30
N ASP A 166 -13.22 4.25 2.34
CA ASP A 166 -13.65 5.64 2.23
C ASP A 166 -12.74 6.43 1.26
N TYR A 167 -11.43 6.23 1.33
CA TYR A 167 -10.48 6.81 0.36
C TYR A 167 -10.67 6.28 -1.04
N HIS A 168 -10.92 4.98 -1.21
CA HIS A 168 -11.26 4.39 -2.49
C HIS A 168 -12.50 5.04 -3.11
N ASN A 169 -13.57 5.19 -2.33
CA ASN A 169 -14.81 5.79 -2.79
C ASN A 169 -14.63 7.28 -3.14
N LEU A 170 -13.83 8.00 -2.36
CA LEU A 170 -13.48 9.39 -2.67
C LEU A 170 -12.65 9.52 -3.95
N PHE A 171 -11.70 8.62 -4.17
CA PHE A 171 -10.88 8.59 -5.38
C PHE A 171 -11.72 8.34 -6.63
N TRP A 172 -12.66 7.38 -6.58
CA TRP A 172 -13.60 7.09 -7.65
C TRP A 172 -14.76 8.09 -7.67
N SER A 173 -14.42 9.37 -7.90
CA SER A 173 -15.40 10.44 -8.10
C SER A 173 -16.31 10.16 -9.30
N GLU A 174 -17.48 10.82 -9.36
CA GLU A 174 -18.40 10.74 -10.50
C GLU A 174 -17.65 10.90 -11.84
N LYS A 175 -16.78 11.90 -11.93
CA LYS A 175 -15.98 12.14 -13.14
C LYS A 175 -15.11 10.95 -13.56
N ARG A 176 -14.49 10.22 -12.59
CA ARG A 176 -13.70 9.02 -12.92
C ARG A 176 -14.60 7.84 -13.27
N MET A 177 -15.71 7.69 -12.58
CA MET A 177 -16.71 6.64 -12.90
C MET A 177 -17.31 6.83 -14.27
N ASP A 178 -17.66 8.06 -14.67
CA ASP A 178 -18.17 8.36 -16.01
C ASP A 178 -17.14 8.02 -17.10
N LYS A 179 -15.86 8.40 -16.90
CA LYS A 179 -14.78 8.00 -17.83
C LYS A 179 -14.66 6.49 -17.96
N ALA A 180 -14.72 5.74 -16.85
CA ALA A 180 -14.68 4.28 -16.89
C ALA A 180 -15.88 3.72 -17.68
N LYS A 181 -17.07 4.25 -17.43
CA LYS A 181 -18.29 3.87 -18.15
C LYS A 181 -18.20 4.15 -19.66
N ASP A 182 -17.62 5.27 -20.08
CA ASP A 182 -17.38 5.60 -21.48
C ASP A 182 -16.45 4.59 -22.18
N LEU A 183 -15.56 3.94 -21.38
CA LEU A 183 -14.70 2.85 -21.83
C LEU A 183 -15.41 1.49 -21.83
N ASN A 184 -16.65 1.37 -21.34
CA ASN A 184 -17.36 0.14 -21.03
C ASN A 184 -16.57 -0.73 -20.02
N LEU A 185 -15.92 -0.11 -19.04
CA LEU A 185 -15.16 -0.77 -17.97
C LEU A 185 -15.75 -0.40 -16.61
N SER A 186 -15.73 -1.34 -15.68
CA SER A 186 -15.93 -1.04 -14.27
C SER A 186 -14.70 -0.35 -13.68
N THR A 187 -14.82 0.27 -12.50
CA THR A 187 -13.68 0.84 -11.78
C THR A 187 -12.61 -0.19 -11.47
N LYS A 188 -13.00 -1.44 -11.19
CA LYS A 188 -12.10 -2.58 -11.00
C LYS A 188 -11.37 -2.95 -12.29
N ASP A 189 -12.07 -2.99 -13.42
CA ASP A 189 -11.46 -3.26 -14.72
C ASP A 189 -10.39 -2.22 -15.06
N VAL A 190 -10.67 -0.94 -14.79
CA VAL A 190 -9.70 0.15 -14.97
C VAL A 190 -8.49 -0.08 -14.07
N TYR A 191 -8.69 -0.43 -12.79
CA TYR A 191 -7.59 -0.72 -11.86
C TYR A 191 -6.76 -1.94 -12.31
N ILE A 192 -7.42 -3.01 -12.75
CA ILE A 192 -6.76 -4.22 -13.27
C ILE A 192 -5.91 -3.88 -14.51
N LEU A 193 -6.45 -3.12 -15.45
CA LEU A 193 -5.72 -2.68 -16.63
C LEU A 193 -4.53 -1.76 -16.25
N ALA A 194 -4.75 -0.84 -15.32
CA ALA A 194 -3.69 0.02 -14.78
C ALA A 194 -2.58 -0.78 -14.09
N SER A 195 -2.91 -1.89 -13.42
CA SER A 195 -1.91 -2.78 -12.81
C SER A 195 -1.00 -3.46 -13.84
N ILE A 196 -1.54 -3.77 -15.03
CA ILE A 196 -0.75 -4.28 -16.15
C ILE A 196 0.14 -3.17 -16.70
N LEU A 197 -0.45 -1.99 -16.95
CA LEU A 197 0.24 -0.81 -17.45
C LEU A 197 1.43 -0.41 -16.55
N GLN A 198 1.25 -0.43 -15.22
CA GLN A 198 2.28 -0.16 -14.22
C GLN A 198 3.52 -1.05 -14.36
N LYS A 199 3.34 -2.30 -14.78
CA LYS A 199 4.43 -3.27 -14.96
C LYS A 199 5.02 -3.28 -16.38
N GLU A 200 4.38 -2.62 -17.34
CA GLU A 200 4.87 -2.53 -18.73
C GLU A 200 5.88 -1.41 -18.92
N THR A 201 5.68 -0.27 -18.30
CA THR A 201 6.54 0.88 -18.48
C THR A 201 6.69 1.71 -17.20
N ILE A 202 7.90 2.18 -16.98
CA ILE A 202 8.23 3.19 -15.97
C ILE A 202 8.10 4.62 -16.52
N GLN A 203 7.94 4.76 -17.86
CA GLN A 203 7.81 6.06 -18.53
C GLN A 203 6.36 6.52 -18.47
N THR A 204 6.05 7.40 -17.53
CA THR A 204 4.68 7.92 -17.32
C THR A 204 4.13 8.59 -18.57
N GLU A 205 4.98 9.21 -19.38
CA GLU A 205 4.62 9.87 -20.64
C GLU A 205 4.07 8.91 -21.72
N GLU A 206 4.46 7.62 -21.67
CA GLU A 206 3.95 6.60 -22.58
C GLU A 206 2.73 5.86 -22.06
N GLN A 207 2.40 5.98 -20.77
CA GLN A 207 1.31 5.21 -20.18
C GLN A 207 -0.02 5.41 -20.90
N ASN A 208 -0.39 6.65 -21.25
CA ASN A 208 -1.63 6.94 -21.97
C ASN A 208 -1.67 6.25 -23.34
N ARG A 209 -0.53 6.17 -24.05
CA ARG A 209 -0.42 5.50 -25.35
C ARG A 209 -0.49 3.99 -25.24
N ILE A 210 0.22 3.39 -24.28
CA ILE A 210 0.16 1.94 -24.03
C ILE A 210 -1.23 1.53 -23.57
N ALA A 211 -1.89 2.32 -22.70
CA ALA A 211 -3.29 2.12 -22.31
C ALA A 211 -4.20 2.06 -23.54
N GLY A 212 -4.01 2.98 -24.51
CA GLY A 212 -4.73 2.99 -25.76
C GLY A 212 -4.53 1.70 -26.59
N VAL A 213 -3.33 1.11 -26.60
CA VAL A 213 -3.11 -0.20 -27.27
C VAL A 213 -3.94 -1.30 -26.62
N TYR A 214 -3.93 -1.37 -25.28
CA TYR A 214 -4.68 -2.40 -24.56
C TYR A 214 -6.19 -2.21 -24.70
N LEU A 215 -6.69 -0.98 -24.62
CA LEU A 215 -8.11 -0.67 -24.85
C LEU A 215 -8.54 -1.03 -26.29
N ASN A 216 -7.72 -0.74 -27.30
CA ASN A 216 -7.99 -1.15 -28.68
C ASN A 216 -8.06 -2.68 -28.81
N ARG A 217 -7.15 -3.42 -28.14
CA ARG A 217 -7.18 -4.89 -28.12
C ARG A 217 -8.45 -5.42 -27.44
N LEU A 218 -8.83 -4.87 -26.29
CA LEU A 218 -10.06 -5.24 -25.58
C LEU A 218 -11.28 -5.04 -26.47
N LYS A 219 -11.39 -3.87 -27.13
CA LYS A 219 -12.51 -3.52 -28.01
C LYS A 219 -12.72 -4.51 -29.16
N ILE A 220 -11.66 -5.06 -29.72
CA ILE A 220 -11.75 -6.03 -30.84
C ILE A 220 -11.66 -7.49 -30.37
N GLY A 221 -11.69 -7.77 -29.06
CA GLY A 221 -11.58 -9.11 -28.52
C GLY A 221 -10.22 -9.79 -28.76
N MET A 222 -9.16 -8.99 -28.95
CA MET A 222 -7.78 -9.46 -29.06
C MET A 222 -7.21 -9.76 -27.67
N LYS A 223 -6.36 -10.78 -27.54
CA LYS A 223 -5.65 -11.09 -26.30
C LYS A 223 -4.67 -9.96 -25.94
N LEU A 224 -4.56 -9.62 -24.64
CA LEU A 224 -3.65 -8.55 -24.21
C LEU A 224 -2.18 -8.90 -24.40
N GLN A 225 -1.80 -10.17 -24.21
CA GLN A 225 -0.43 -10.68 -24.41
C GLN A 225 0.61 -9.84 -23.66
N ALA A 226 0.33 -9.54 -22.40
CA ALA A 226 1.16 -8.76 -21.52
C ALA A 226 2.08 -9.70 -20.71
N ASP A 227 3.39 -9.61 -20.91
CA ASP A 227 4.40 -10.43 -20.19
C ASP A 227 4.27 -10.34 -18.67
N PRO A 228 3.99 -9.17 -18.05
CA PRO A 228 3.80 -9.07 -16.60
C PRO A 228 2.71 -9.98 -16.03
N THR A 229 1.67 -10.25 -16.80
CA THR A 229 0.58 -11.15 -16.36
C THR A 229 1.05 -12.62 -16.30
N VAL A 230 2.00 -13.02 -17.15
CA VAL A 230 2.63 -14.33 -17.11
C VAL A 230 3.58 -14.43 -15.91
N ILE A 231 4.37 -13.38 -15.67
CA ILE A 231 5.26 -13.30 -14.49
C ILE A 231 4.46 -13.48 -13.21
N PHE A 232 3.36 -12.73 -13.07
CA PHE A 232 2.46 -12.87 -11.92
C PHE A 232 1.87 -14.27 -11.81
N ALA A 233 1.44 -14.85 -12.93
CA ALA A 233 0.91 -16.21 -12.98
C ALA A 233 1.92 -17.25 -12.48
N LEU A 234 3.18 -17.16 -12.91
CA LEU A 234 4.26 -18.06 -12.49
C LEU A 234 4.58 -17.93 -10.99
N LYS A 235 4.65 -16.70 -10.49
CA LYS A 235 4.85 -16.43 -9.04
C LYS A 235 3.71 -17.02 -8.21
N LYS A 236 2.46 -16.84 -8.67
CA LYS A 236 1.27 -17.37 -8.01
C LYS A 236 1.21 -18.89 -8.02
N GLU A 237 1.61 -19.55 -9.12
CA GLU A 237 1.66 -21.02 -9.21
C GLU A 237 2.72 -21.63 -8.29
N SER A 238 3.87 -20.96 -8.11
CA SER A 238 4.94 -21.42 -7.23
C SER A 238 4.80 -20.95 -5.78
N ASP A 239 3.82 -20.09 -5.49
CA ASP A 239 3.66 -19.36 -4.22
C ASP A 239 4.95 -18.63 -3.78
N ASP A 240 5.77 -18.20 -4.74
CA ASP A 240 7.04 -17.51 -4.53
C ASP A 240 7.01 -16.13 -5.21
N PHE A 241 6.49 -15.14 -4.49
CA PHE A 241 6.41 -13.76 -4.95
C PHE A 241 7.73 -12.99 -4.81
N GLN A 242 8.71 -13.54 -4.09
CA GLN A 242 10.05 -12.97 -4.01
C GLN A 242 10.92 -13.36 -5.21
N ARG A 243 10.48 -14.33 -5.99
CA ARG A 243 11.18 -14.78 -7.19
C ARG A 243 11.31 -13.67 -8.22
N ILE A 244 12.55 -13.41 -8.67
CA ILE A 244 12.83 -12.43 -9.72
C ILE A 244 12.81 -13.15 -11.08
N ILE A 245 11.80 -12.87 -11.89
CA ILE A 245 11.68 -13.37 -13.27
C ILE A 245 12.02 -12.20 -14.21
N LYS A 246 13.27 -12.16 -14.65
CA LYS A 246 13.75 -11.08 -15.55
C LYS A 246 13.19 -11.18 -16.96
N ARG A 247 12.66 -12.35 -17.36
CA ARG A 247 12.23 -12.59 -18.73
C ARG A 247 11.27 -13.77 -18.81
N VAL A 248 10.21 -13.59 -19.61
CA VAL A 248 9.26 -14.65 -19.97
C VAL A 248 9.82 -15.48 -21.13
N LEU A 249 9.82 -16.80 -20.96
CA LEU A 249 10.25 -17.75 -21.99
C LEU A 249 9.04 -18.30 -22.74
N TYR A 250 9.24 -18.85 -23.95
CA TYR A 250 8.16 -19.45 -24.74
C TYR A 250 7.39 -20.55 -24.01
N LYS A 251 8.06 -21.32 -23.15
CA LYS A 251 7.41 -22.33 -22.31
C LYS A 251 6.45 -21.71 -21.29
N ASP A 252 6.80 -20.53 -20.76
CA ASP A 252 6.03 -19.83 -19.72
C ASP A 252 4.71 -19.28 -20.28
N LEU A 253 4.68 -18.92 -21.57
CA LEU A 253 3.44 -18.50 -22.26
C LEU A 253 2.36 -19.59 -22.30
N ARG A 254 2.70 -20.83 -21.97
CA ARG A 254 1.78 -21.98 -21.95
C ARG A 254 1.14 -22.22 -20.57
N THR A 255 1.57 -21.50 -19.54
CA THR A 255 1.01 -21.55 -18.19
C THR A 255 -0.52 -21.46 -18.21
N LYS A 256 -1.20 -22.38 -17.51
CA LYS A 256 -2.68 -22.49 -17.54
C LYS A 256 -3.41 -21.54 -16.59
N SER A 257 -2.71 -20.62 -16.00
CA SER A 257 -3.28 -19.64 -15.07
C SER A 257 -4.33 -18.73 -15.74
N PRO A 258 -5.43 -18.39 -15.07
CA PRO A 258 -6.41 -17.43 -15.55
C PRO A 258 -5.83 -16.01 -15.70
N TYR A 259 -4.69 -15.73 -15.08
CA TYR A 259 -3.96 -14.46 -15.24
C TYR A 259 -3.18 -14.39 -16.56
N ASN A 260 -2.95 -15.51 -17.25
CA ASN A 260 -2.16 -15.54 -18.49
C ASN A 260 -2.92 -14.93 -19.67
N THR A 261 -2.66 -13.67 -19.98
CA THR A 261 -3.31 -12.95 -21.10
C THR A 261 -2.81 -13.35 -22.49
N TYR A 262 -1.86 -14.28 -22.62
CA TYR A 262 -1.55 -14.98 -23.89
C TYR A 262 -2.54 -16.10 -24.17
N ARG A 263 -3.17 -16.66 -23.14
CA ARG A 263 -4.14 -17.76 -23.29
C ARG A 263 -5.57 -17.29 -23.25
N HIS A 264 -5.88 -16.35 -22.39
CA HIS A 264 -7.23 -15.82 -22.16
C HIS A 264 -7.42 -14.47 -22.83
N LYS A 265 -8.62 -14.21 -23.36
CA LYS A 265 -9.06 -12.92 -23.85
C LYS A 265 -9.58 -12.07 -22.69
N GLY A 266 -9.54 -10.77 -22.83
CA GLY A 266 -10.00 -9.84 -21.80
C GLY A 266 -8.99 -9.59 -20.71
N LEU A 267 -9.45 -9.01 -19.62
CA LEU A 267 -8.65 -8.73 -18.42
C LEU A 267 -8.49 -10.00 -17.59
N PRO A 268 -7.41 -10.12 -16.81
CA PRO A 268 -7.28 -11.17 -15.80
C PRO A 268 -8.32 -10.98 -14.68
N PRO A 269 -8.55 -12.01 -13.83
CA PRO A 269 -9.62 -11.97 -12.81
C PRO A 269 -9.37 -10.95 -11.68
N GLY A 270 -8.15 -10.44 -11.55
CA GLY A 270 -7.77 -9.44 -10.56
C GLY A 270 -6.47 -8.74 -10.94
N PRO A 271 -6.05 -7.72 -10.18
CA PRO A 271 -4.83 -6.97 -10.44
C PRO A 271 -3.58 -7.85 -10.23
N ILE A 272 -2.50 -7.50 -10.91
CA ILE A 272 -1.18 -8.14 -10.78
C ILE A 272 -0.22 -7.34 -9.89
N THR A 273 -0.62 -6.13 -9.52
CA THR A 273 0.03 -5.24 -8.56
C THR A 273 -0.94 -4.09 -8.24
N MET A 274 -0.67 -3.35 -7.20
CA MET A 274 -1.27 -2.03 -7.00
C MET A 274 -0.67 -1.07 -8.03
N PRO A 275 -1.46 -0.39 -8.87
CA PRO A 275 -0.95 0.65 -9.75
C PRO A 275 -0.76 1.98 -9.02
N ASP A 276 0.13 2.83 -9.51
CA ASP A 276 0.14 4.24 -9.14
C ASP A 276 -1.15 4.93 -9.61
N LEU A 277 -1.55 6.00 -8.92
CA LEU A 277 -2.74 6.77 -9.30
C LEU A 277 -2.62 7.31 -10.73
N SER A 278 -1.41 7.68 -11.15
CA SER A 278 -1.11 8.13 -12.52
C SER A 278 -1.40 7.05 -13.57
N ALA A 279 -1.14 5.78 -13.27
CA ALA A 279 -1.45 4.67 -14.18
C ALA A 279 -2.96 4.45 -14.31
N ILE A 280 -3.73 4.65 -13.24
CA ILE A 280 -5.20 4.62 -13.28
C ILE A 280 -5.71 5.79 -14.14
N ASP A 281 -5.22 6.99 -13.91
CA ASP A 281 -5.59 8.17 -14.69
C ASP A 281 -5.17 8.02 -16.18
N ALA A 282 -4.02 7.38 -16.45
CA ALA A 282 -3.58 7.10 -17.83
C ALA A 282 -4.52 6.14 -18.58
N VAL A 283 -5.17 5.19 -17.91
CA VAL A 283 -6.21 4.36 -18.51
C VAL A 283 -7.46 5.18 -18.82
N LEU A 284 -7.90 6.01 -17.86
CA LEU A 284 -9.10 6.86 -18.01
C LEU A 284 -8.93 7.97 -19.05
N ASP A 285 -7.71 8.47 -19.22
CA ASP A 285 -7.33 9.54 -20.15
C ASP A 285 -6.40 9.02 -21.26
N TYR A 286 -6.66 7.81 -21.74
CA TYR A 286 -5.82 7.16 -22.75
C TYR A 286 -5.68 7.98 -24.05
N GLU A 287 -4.54 7.84 -24.71
CA GLU A 287 -4.31 8.45 -26.03
C GLU A 287 -5.15 7.71 -27.09
N LYS A 288 -5.99 8.43 -27.82
CA LYS A 288 -6.82 7.87 -28.91
C LYS A 288 -5.97 7.69 -30.18
N HIS A 289 -5.75 6.44 -30.55
CA HIS A 289 -5.00 6.04 -31.74
C HIS A 289 -5.44 4.64 -32.24
N ASN A 290 -4.83 4.15 -33.32
CA ASN A 290 -5.15 2.85 -33.91
C ASN A 290 -4.03 1.81 -33.74
N TYR A 291 -3.12 2.00 -32.78
CA TYR A 291 -2.07 1.01 -32.50
C TYR A 291 -2.63 -0.22 -31.79
N LEU A 292 -2.14 -1.38 -32.21
CA LEU A 292 -2.46 -2.68 -31.62
C LEU A 292 -1.23 -3.40 -31.08
N TYR A 293 -0.02 -2.91 -31.40
CA TYR A 293 1.24 -3.53 -31.04
C TYR A 293 2.27 -2.48 -30.60
N PHE A 294 3.17 -2.91 -29.73
CA PHE A 294 4.37 -2.16 -29.39
C PHE A 294 5.54 -3.10 -29.15
N VAL A 295 6.76 -2.59 -29.23
CA VAL A 295 8.02 -3.29 -28.93
C VAL A 295 9.01 -2.27 -28.43
N ALA A 296 9.95 -2.67 -27.54
CA ALA A 296 10.96 -1.76 -27.01
C ALA A 296 11.74 -1.05 -28.11
N SER A 297 11.96 0.24 -27.94
CA SER A 297 12.73 1.09 -28.86
C SER A 297 14.24 0.78 -28.72
N THR A 298 14.95 0.75 -29.84
CA THR A 298 16.41 0.61 -29.88
C THR A 298 17.13 1.95 -29.91
N THR A 299 16.41 3.03 -30.24
CA THR A 299 16.94 4.40 -30.34
C THR A 299 16.64 5.25 -29.14
N ASN A 300 15.57 4.91 -28.39
CA ASN A 300 15.16 5.60 -27.18
C ASN A 300 14.94 4.56 -26.06
N PRO A 301 15.98 4.24 -25.26
CA PRO A 301 15.90 3.21 -24.22
C PRO A 301 14.79 3.52 -23.19
N GLY A 302 14.02 2.50 -22.83
CA GLY A 302 12.89 2.63 -21.90
C GLY A 302 11.56 3.03 -22.56
N TYR A 303 11.57 3.39 -23.85
CA TYR A 303 10.41 3.72 -24.64
C TYR A 303 10.07 2.62 -25.66
N HIS A 304 8.93 2.75 -26.36
CA HIS A 304 8.43 1.77 -27.30
C HIS A 304 8.22 2.34 -28.71
N LEU A 305 8.28 1.44 -29.69
CA LEU A 305 7.83 1.67 -31.05
C LEU A 305 6.45 1.03 -31.22
N PHE A 306 5.48 1.81 -31.66
CA PHE A 306 4.09 1.38 -31.82
C PHE A 306 3.81 0.98 -33.29
N ALA A 307 2.84 0.07 -33.46
CA ALA A 307 2.43 -0.39 -34.78
C ALA A 307 0.91 -0.67 -34.82
N LYS A 308 0.29 -0.35 -35.97
CA LYS A 308 -1.15 -0.54 -36.19
C LYS A 308 -1.52 -1.99 -36.56
N ASN A 309 -0.58 -2.73 -37.13
CA ASN A 309 -0.80 -4.08 -37.65
C ASN A 309 0.43 -4.98 -37.41
N LEU A 310 0.22 -6.29 -37.57
CA LEU A 310 1.26 -7.29 -37.34
C LEU A 310 2.47 -7.14 -38.28
N ARG A 311 2.26 -6.66 -39.53
CA ARG A 311 3.34 -6.47 -40.50
C ARG A 311 4.34 -5.39 -40.01
N GLU A 312 3.83 -4.26 -39.56
CA GLU A 312 4.62 -3.17 -39.00
C GLU A 312 5.31 -3.64 -37.70
N HIS A 313 4.57 -4.32 -36.82
CA HIS A 313 5.14 -4.87 -35.58
C HIS A 313 6.30 -5.83 -35.87
N ASN A 314 6.14 -6.74 -36.82
CA ASN A 314 7.19 -7.69 -37.20
C ASN A 314 8.44 -6.99 -37.76
N LYS A 315 8.27 -5.87 -38.49
CA LYS A 315 9.37 -5.02 -38.92
C LYS A 315 10.11 -4.43 -37.72
N ASN A 316 9.39 -3.82 -36.78
CA ASN A 316 9.97 -3.23 -35.57
C ASN A 316 10.65 -4.31 -34.70
N LYS A 317 10.02 -5.48 -34.55
CA LYS A 317 10.58 -6.61 -33.81
C LYS A 317 11.88 -7.14 -34.43
N LYS A 318 12.01 -7.17 -35.76
CA LYS A 318 13.28 -7.56 -36.42
C LYS A 318 14.40 -6.59 -36.08
N VAL A 319 14.13 -5.29 -36.08
CA VAL A 319 15.12 -4.26 -35.69
C VAL A 319 15.55 -4.49 -34.25
N TYR A 320 14.60 -4.65 -33.32
CA TYR A 320 14.89 -4.89 -31.91
C TYR A 320 15.69 -6.17 -31.68
N THR A 321 15.30 -7.28 -32.31
CA THR A 321 16.02 -8.56 -32.14
C THR A 321 17.42 -8.54 -32.74
N SER A 322 17.62 -7.81 -33.86
CA SER A 322 18.94 -7.61 -34.46
C SER A 322 19.85 -6.76 -33.55
N TRP A 323 19.28 -5.74 -32.92
CA TRP A 323 19.99 -4.91 -31.95
C TRP A 323 20.40 -5.74 -30.70
N LEU A 324 19.50 -6.57 -30.13
CA LEU A 324 19.82 -7.47 -29.02
C LEU A 324 20.99 -8.40 -29.36
N ARG A 325 21.01 -8.99 -30.56
CA ARG A 325 22.11 -9.87 -31.01
C ARG A 325 23.45 -9.11 -31.06
N LYS A 326 23.43 -7.86 -31.53
CA LYS A 326 24.64 -7.01 -31.55
C LYS A 326 25.16 -6.67 -30.15
N GLN A 327 24.28 -6.67 -29.15
CA GLN A 327 24.63 -6.47 -27.74
C GLN A 327 24.97 -7.79 -27.01
N ASN A 328 25.10 -8.91 -27.73
CA ASN A 328 25.29 -10.26 -27.17
C ASN A 328 24.20 -10.70 -26.18
N ILE A 329 22.99 -10.15 -26.31
CA ILE A 329 21.82 -10.52 -25.54
C ILE A 329 21.02 -11.54 -26.35
N TYR A 330 21.19 -12.82 -26.04
CA TYR A 330 20.49 -13.92 -26.72
C TYR A 330 19.18 -14.25 -26.02
N ARG A 331 18.15 -14.54 -26.82
CA ARG A 331 16.82 -14.98 -26.31
C ARG A 331 16.77 -16.49 -26.21
#